data_269a610140c2d0754ebfe7158091f194
#
_entry.id   269a610140c2d0754ebfe7158091f194
#
_cell.length_a   1.000
_cell.length_b   1.000
_cell.length_c   1.000
_cell.angle_alpha   90.00
_cell.angle_beta   90.00
_cell.angle_gamma   90.00
#
_symmetry.space_group_name_H-M   'P 1'
#
loop_
_entity.id
_entity.type
_entity.pdbx_description
1 polymer ?
#
loop_
_entity_poly.entity_id
_entity_poly.type
_entity_poly.pdbx_seq_one_letter_code
_entity_poly.pdbx_strand_id
1 'polypeptide(L)'
;LVELRLPRAILGALVGFSLGLSGAAMQGLLRNPLAEPGVVGISSAAAFGSVLALYSGLSASAALALPLGGIAGAVLATILLFVLLGRGAGTTTLILAGVALNAFAGAATSLALNLAPNPYAALEIVFWLMGSLADRSLAHVLLVLPLMLAGWALMLSTAPALDALTLGEDTAASLGFDLAWLRARLIGGTALAVGSAVAVTGAIGFVGLVVPHLLRPLVGNRPGRLLLVSGFGGAILVLLADTALRLAPIRPELKLGVVTALIGAPFLFSLVNRMRREA
;
A
#
# COMPACT_ATOMS: atom_id res chain seq x y z
N LEU A 1 -5.33 -25.58 -12.37
CA LEU A 1 -4.12 -25.16 -11.63
C LEU A 1 -3.58 -23.84 -12.18
N VAL A 2 -3.40 -23.71 -13.49
CA VAL A 2 -2.79 -22.53 -14.13
C VAL A 2 -3.71 -21.31 -14.05
N GLU A 3 -5.01 -21.48 -14.19
CA GLU A 3 -5.98 -20.37 -14.26
C GLU A 3 -6.35 -19.76 -12.89
N LEU A 4 -6.17 -20.50 -11.80
CA LEU A 4 -6.54 -20.05 -10.45
C LEU A 4 -5.34 -19.88 -9.52
N ARG A 5 -4.42 -20.86 -9.50
CA ARG A 5 -3.30 -20.83 -8.55
C ARG A 5 -2.16 -19.94 -9.00
N LEU A 6 -1.86 -19.93 -10.30
CA LEU A 6 -0.75 -19.12 -10.83
C LEU A 6 -1.02 -17.61 -10.73
N PRO A 7 -2.19 -17.08 -11.15
CA PRO A 7 -2.49 -15.66 -10.97
C PRO A 7 -2.46 -15.22 -9.50
N ARG A 8 -2.99 -16.05 -8.59
CA ARG A 8 -2.99 -15.78 -7.15
C ARG A 8 -1.55 -15.68 -6.59
N ALA A 9 -0.67 -16.61 -6.98
CA ALA A 9 0.73 -16.57 -6.54
C ALA A 9 1.49 -15.38 -7.12
N ILE A 10 1.31 -15.09 -8.42
CA ILE A 10 1.92 -13.92 -9.06
C ILE A 10 1.43 -12.63 -8.38
N LEU A 11 0.11 -12.46 -8.22
CA LEU A 11 -0.43 -11.28 -7.54
C LEU A 11 0.06 -11.18 -6.09
N GLY A 12 0.14 -12.29 -5.36
CA GLY A 12 0.68 -12.29 -4.00
C GLY A 12 2.11 -11.76 -3.94
N ALA A 13 2.97 -12.19 -4.89
CA ALA A 13 4.33 -11.70 -5.00
C ALA A 13 4.38 -10.21 -5.38
N LEU A 14 3.62 -9.79 -6.39
CA LEU A 14 3.59 -8.41 -6.88
C LEU A 14 3.07 -7.44 -5.81
N VAL A 15 1.98 -7.79 -5.14
CA VAL A 15 1.36 -7.01 -4.07
C VAL A 15 2.29 -6.91 -2.86
N GLY A 16 2.85 -8.05 -2.42
CA GLY A 16 3.79 -8.08 -1.31
C GLY A 16 5.03 -7.23 -1.59
N PHE A 17 5.60 -7.36 -2.80
CA PHE A 17 6.73 -6.54 -3.23
C PHE A 17 6.37 -5.05 -3.22
N SER A 18 5.22 -4.67 -3.77
CA SER A 18 4.73 -3.28 -3.80
C SER A 18 4.57 -2.70 -2.40
N LEU A 19 3.96 -3.44 -1.48
CA LEU A 19 3.75 -3.00 -0.10
C LEU A 19 5.07 -2.87 0.67
N GLY A 20 5.95 -3.86 0.57
CA GLY A 20 7.26 -3.83 1.23
C GLY A 20 8.15 -2.70 0.73
N LEU A 21 8.27 -2.54 -0.59
CA LEU A 21 9.03 -1.47 -1.24
C LEU A 21 8.50 -0.08 -0.85
N SER A 22 7.18 0.10 -0.96
CA SER A 22 6.54 1.38 -0.62
C SER A 22 6.64 1.71 0.86
N GLY A 23 6.58 0.69 1.73
CA GLY A 23 6.83 0.85 3.16
C GLY A 23 8.22 1.39 3.44
N ALA A 24 9.25 0.79 2.86
CA ALA A 24 10.63 1.27 2.99
C ALA A 24 10.79 2.69 2.43
N ALA A 25 10.16 2.99 1.29
CA ALA A 25 10.16 4.31 0.67
C ALA A 25 9.55 5.37 1.59
N MET A 26 8.39 5.11 2.18
CA MET A 26 7.73 6.03 3.12
C MET A 26 8.51 6.19 4.42
N GLN A 27 9.06 5.11 4.98
CA GLN A 27 9.92 5.19 6.16
C GLN A 27 11.18 6.02 5.90
N GLY A 28 11.79 5.89 4.73
CA GLY A 28 12.94 6.69 4.31
C GLY A 28 12.57 8.17 4.12
N LEU A 29 11.49 8.46 3.41
CA LEU A 29 11.02 9.81 3.14
C LEU A 29 10.64 10.56 4.42
N LEU A 30 9.86 9.93 5.29
CA LEU A 30 9.34 10.54 6.51
C LEU A 30 10.34 10.45 7.68
N ARG A 31 11.46 9.79 7.47
CA ARG A 31 12.47 9.48 8.50
C ARG A 31 11.84 8.92 9.78
N ASN A 32 10.80 8.11 9.58
CA ASN A 32 10.02 7.52 10.65
C ASN A 32 9.86 6.00 10.41
N PRO A 33 10.40 5.12 11.27
CA PRO A 33 10.33 3.68 11.10
C PRO A 33 8.90 3.11 11.22
N LEU A 34 7.95 3.90 11.70
CA LEU A 34 6.53 3.53 11.83
C LEU A 34 5.69 4.00 10.63
N ALA A 35 6.30 4.66 9.64
CA ALA A 35 5.58 5.08 8.46
C ALA A 35 5.21 3.89 7.58
N GLU A 36 4.00 3.91 7.04
CA GLU A 36 3.51 2.93 6.07
C GLU A 36 2.83 3.65 4.88
N PRO A 37 2.63 2.96 3.74
CA PRO A 37 2.01 3.57 2.57
C PRO A 37 0.63 4.18 2.83
N GLY A 38 -0.11 3.64 3.79
CA GLY A 38 -1.44 4.11 4.21
C GLY A 38 -1.46 5.54 4.74
N VAL A 39 -0.35 6.04 5.31
CA VAL A 39 -0.25 7.41 5.86
C VAL A 39 -0.54 8.48 4.81
N VAL A 40 -0.27 8.20 3.54
CA VAL A 40 -0.48 9.14 2.42
C VAL A 40 -1.93 9.14 1.91
N GLY A 41 -2.80 8.27 2.45
CA GLY A 41 -4.22 8.19 2.12
C GLY A 41 -4.56 7.53 0.77
N ILE A 42 -3.55 7.16 -0.02
CA ILE A 42 -3.73 6.58 -1.36
C ILE A 42 -4.45 5.22 -1.30
N SER A 43 -4.09 4.37 -0.33
CA SER A 43 -4.72 3.06 -0.14
C SER A 43 -6.21 3.17 0.14
N SER A 44 -6.60 4.10 1.02
CA SER A 44 -8.00 4.32 1.39
C SER A 44 -8.81 4.92 0.23
N ALA A 45 -8.19 5.80 -0.55
CA ALA A 45 -8.84 6.36 -1.74
C ALA A 45 -8.99 5.32 -2.87
N ALA A 46 -7.99 4.43 -3.05
CA ALA A 46 -8.11 3.31 -3.96
C ALA A 46 -9.24 2.36 -3.52
N ALA A 47 -9.31 2.05 -2.22
CA ALA A 47 -10.39 1.25 -1.66
C ALA A 47 -11.76 1.90 -1.88
N PHE A 48 -11.90 3.19 -1.63
CA PHE A 48 -13.13 3.94 -1.88
C PHE A 48 -13.52 3.95 -3.36
N GLY A 49 -12.58 4.15 -4.28
CA GLY A 49 -12.85 4.07 -5.72
C GLY A 49 -13.40 2.70 -6.16
N SER A 50 -12.86 1.61 -5.60
CA SER A 50 -13.41 0.27 -5.83
C SER A 50 -14.80 0.08 -5.20
N VAL A 51 -15.01 0.64 -4.00
CA VAL A 51 -16.34 0.63 -3.33
C VAL A 51 -17.38 1.35 -4.17
N LEU A 52 -17.05 2.46 -4.82
CA LEU A 52 -17.95 3.15 -5.74
C LEU A 52 -18.35 2.28 -6.94
N ALA A 53 -17.42 1.47 -7.48
CA ALA A 53 -17.72 0.53 -8.55
C ALA A 53 -18.63 -0.61 -8.08
N LEU A 54 -18.49 -1.08 -6.84
CA LEU A 54 -19.42 -2.05 -6.22
C LEU A 54 -20.79 -1.42 -5.99
N TYR A 55 -20.83 -0.26 -5.35
CA TYR A 55 -22.06 0.48 -5.00
C TYR A 55 -22.90 0.82 -6.23
N SER A 56 -22.25 1.24 -7.33
CA SER A 56 -22.94 1.59 -8.59
C SER A 56 -23.40 0.38 -9.41
N GLY A 57 -23.06 -0.85 -9.00
CA GLY A 57 -23.36 -2.06 -9.75
C GLY A 57 -22.51 -2.24 -11.02
N LEU A 58 -21.54 -1.38 -11.29
CA LEU A 58 -20.64 -1.50 -12.44
C LEU A 58 -19.83 -2.78 -12.43
N SER A 59 -19.50 -3.29 -11.23
CA SER A 59 -18.78 -4.57 -11.06
C SER A 59 -19.56 -5.78 -11.63
N ALA A 60 -20.88 -5.73 -11.66
CA ALA A 60 -21.71 -6.79 -12.24
C ALA A 60 -21.71 -6.78 -13.77
N SER A 61 -21.50 -5.60 -14.39
CA SER A 61 -21.51 -5.43 -15.85
C SER A 61 -20.13 -5.55 -16.50
N ALA A 62 -19.04 -5.27 -15.74
CA ALA A 62 -17.69 -5.27 -16.27
C ALA A 62 -16.69 -5.84 -15.23
N ALA A 63 -16.04 -6.95 -15.58
CA ALA A 63 -15.12 -7.68 -14.68
C ALA A 63 -13.96 -6.83 -14.14
N LEU A 64 -13.53 -5.81 -14.88
CA LEU A 64 -12.45 -4.92 -14.48
C LEU A 64 -12.92 -3.58 -13.88
N ALA A 65 -14.24 -3.36 -13.73
CA ALA A 65 -14.77 -2.12 -13.18
C ALA A 65 -14.24 -1.84 -11.76
N LEU A 66 -14.16 -2.85 -10.94
CA LEU A 66 -13.68 -2.77 -9.57
C LEU A 66 -12.19 -2.39 -9.49
N PRO A 67 -11.26 -3.07 -10.19
CA PRO A 67 -9.86 -2.63 -10.26
C PRO A 67 -9.69 -1.23 -10.88
N LEU A 68 -10.40 -0.93 -11.94
CA LEU A 68 -10.31 0.39 -12.59
C LEU A 68 -10.82 1.52 -11.68
N GLY A 69 -11.90 1.28 -10.94
CA GLY A 69 -12.39 2.20 -9.91
C GLY A 69 -11.33 2.47 -8.84
N GLY A 70 -10.66 1.42 -8.35
CA GLY A 70 -9.58 1.55 -7.38
C GLY A 70 -8.36 2.32 -7.91
N ILE A 71 -7.92 2.02 -9.13
CA ILE A 71 -6.83 2.76 -9.80
C ILE A 71 -7.22 4.24 -9.98
N ALA A 72 -8.44 4.51 -10.44
CA ALA A 72 -8.93 5.88 -10.57
C ALA A 72 -8.96 6.62 -9.23
N GLY A 73 -9.41 5.98 -8.15
CA GLY A 73 -9.38 6.53 -6.79
C GLY A 73 -7.96 6.87 -6.34
N ALA A 74 -6.99 5.98 -6.58
CA ALA A 74 -5.58 6.22 -6.26
C ALA A 74 -4.99 7.39 -7.06
N VAL A 75 -5.29 7.48 -8.35
CA VAL A 75 -4.83 8.58 -9.22
C VAL A 75 -5.42 9.91 -8.78
N LEU A 76 -6.74 9.98 -8.56
CA LEU A 76 -7.41 11.20 -8.11
C LEU A 76 -6.87 11.66 -6.76
N ALA A 77 -6.68 10.74 -5.82
CA ALA A 77 -6.08 11.03 -4.53
C ALA A 77 -4.66 11.59 -4.66
N THR A 78 -3.87 11.02 -5.56
CA THR A 78 -2.49 11.47 -5.81
C THR A 78 -2.47 12.87 -6.41
N ILE A 79 -3.35 13.16 -7.38
CA ILE A 79 -3.50 14.50 -7.95
C ILE A 79 -3.90 15.49 -6.87
N LEU A 80 -4.92 15.15 -6.06
CA LEU A 80 -5.38 16.00 -4.95
C LEU A 80 -4.27 16.25 -3.94
N LEU A 81 -3.50 15.22 -3.61
CA LEU A 81 -2.36 15.33 -2.71
C LEU A 81 -1.31 16.31 -3.26
N PHE A 82 -0.95 16.22 -4.54
CA PHE A 82 0.00 17.15 -5.16
C PHE A 82 -0.54 18.59 -5.22
N VAL A 83 -1.84 18.76 -5.44
CA VAL A 83 -2.47 20.09 -5.41
C VAL A 83 -2.42 20.68 -4.00
N LEU A 84 -2.69 19.88 -2.97
CA LEU A 84 -2.64 20.31 -1.57
C LEU A 84 -1.21 20.62 -1.10
N LEU A 85 -0.22 19.85 -1.57
CA LEU A 85 1.17 20.05 -1.21
C LEU A 85 1.77 21.33 -1.84
N GLY A 86 1.35 21.71 -3.05
CA GLY A 86 1.93 22.83 -3.75
C GLY A 86 3.47 22.71 -3.94
N ARG A 87 4.12 23.84 -4.26
CA ARG A 87 5.58 23.92 -4.39
C ARG A 87 6.21 24.22 -3.03
N GLY A 88 7.07 23.29 -2.51
CA GLY A 88 7.86 23.54 -1.29
C GLY A 88 7.21 23.07 0.02
N ALA A 89 6.13 22.28 -0.04
CA ALA A 89 5.53 21.71 1.17
C ALA A 89 6.51 20.79 1.91
N GLY A 90 6.61 20.94 3.23
CA GLY A 90 7.42 20.09 4.10
C GLY A 90 6.77 18.72 4.38
N THR A 91 7.53 17.86 5.05
CA THR A 91 7.08 16.52 5.46
C THR A 91 5.81 16.56 6.33
N THR A 92 5.67 17.56 7.21
CA THR A 92 4.48 17.73 8.07
C THR A 92 3.21 17.98 7.23
N THR A 93 3.30 18.84 6.20
CA THR A 93 2.16 19.11 5.30
C THR A 93 1.76 17.85 4.53
N LEU A 94 2.72 17.03 4.11
CA LEU A 94 2.44 15.74 3.46
C LEU A 94 1.65 14.80 4.38
N ILE A 95 2.08 14.67 5.64
CA ILE A 95 1.40 13.82 6.63
C ILE A 95 -0.03 14.33 6.88
N LEU A 96 -0.20 15.63 7.11
CA LEU A 96 -1.52 16.22 7.35
C LEU A 96 -2.46 16.04 6.14
N ALA A 97 -1.98 16.28 4.94
CA ALA A 97 -2.75 16.07 3.72
C ALA A 97 -3.14 14.59 3.54
N GLY A 98 -2.22 13.68 3.82
CA GLY A 98 -2.48 12.23 3.79
C GLY A 98 -3.52 11.79 4.83
N VAL A 99 -3.43 12.30 6.06
CA VAL A 99 -4.41 12.04 7.13
C VAL A 99 -5.79 12.56 6.75
N ALA A 100 -5.87 13.79 6.21
CA ALA A 100 -7.13 14.37 5.74
C ALA A 100 -7.76 13.54 4.62
N LEU A 101 -6.95 13.12 3.64
CA LEU A 101 -7.38 12.27 2.54
C LEU A 101 -7.87 10.91 3.03
N ASN A 102 -7.15 10.31 3.98
CA ASN A 102 -7.52 9.04 4.60
C ASN A 102 -8.86 9.15 5.35
N ALA A 103 -9.03 10.20 6.16
CA ALA A 103 -10.26 10.46 6.88
C ALA A 103 -11.44 10.69 5.92
N PHE A 104 -11.24 11.46 4.85
CA PHE A 104 -12.26 11.69 3.83
C PHE A 104 -12.67 10.40 3.12
N ALA A 105 -11.70 9.61 2.63
CA ALA A 105 -11.97 8.34 1.96
C ALA A 105 -12.67 7.35 2.89
N GLY A 106 -12.28 7.29 4.17
CA GLY A 106 -12.93 6.47 5.19
C GLY A 106 -14.38 6.89 5.45
N ALA A 107 -14.64 8.20 5.61
CA ALA A 107 -15.99 8.74 5.79
C ALA A 107 -16.86 8.47 4.56
N ALA A 108 -16.32 8.67 3.35
CA ALA A 108 -17.02 8.40 2.10
C ALA A 108 -17.36 6.90 1.92
N THR A 109 -16.43 6.01 2.32
CA THR A 109 -16.68 4.55 2.34
C THR A 109 -17.78 4.21 3.35
N SER A 110 -17.76 4.80 4.54
CA SER A 110 -18.80 4.60 5.54
C SER A 110 -20.16 5.12 5.07
N LEU A 111 -20.17 6.23 4.35
CA LEU A 111 -21.41 6.75 3.71
C LEU A 111 -21.94 5.80 2.65
N ALA A 112 -21.08 5.26 1.79
CA ALA A 112 -21.47 4.26 0.78
C ALA A 112 -22.07 3.01 1.43
N LEU A 113 -21.49 2.53 2.55
CA LEU A 113 -22.04 1.41 3.32
C LEU A 113 -23.39 1.73 3.93
N ASN A 114 -23.57 2.94 4.47
CA ASN A 114 -24.83 3.38 5.09
C ASN A 114 -25.96 3.53 4.06
N LEU A 115 -25.62 3.97 2.85
CA LEU A 115 -26.57 4.15 1.74
C LEU A 115 -26.66 2.91 0.84
N ALA A 116 -26.09 1.76 1.23
CA ALA A 116 -26.12 0.56 0.41
C ALA A 116 -27.60 0.14 0.12
N PRO A 117 -27.92 -0.25 -1.13
CA PRO A 117 -29.29 -0.49 -1.56
C PRO A 117 -29.91 -1.72 -0.88
N ASN A 118 -29.11 -2.62 -0.36
CA ASN A 118 -29.54 -3.80 0.39
C ASN A 118 -28.39 -4.35 1.26
N PRO A 119 -28.69 -5.18 2.28
CA PRO A 119 -27.67 -5.75 3.17
C PRO A 119 -26.59 -6.60 2.46
N TYR A 120 -26.93 -7.23 1.35
CA TYR A 120 -25.96 -8.06 0.60
C TYR A 120 -24.89 -7.21 -0.06
N ALA A 121 -25.28 -6.07 -0.65
CA ALA A 121 -24.32 -5.11 -1.22
C ALA A 121 -23.37 -4.55 -0.14
N ALA A 122 -23.90 -4.24 1.05
CA ALA A 122 -23.07 -3.79 2.17
C ALA A 122 -22.07 -4.89 2.60
N LEU A 123 -22.52 -6.14 2.71
CA LEU A 123 -21.65 -7.26 3.06
C LEU A 123 -20.57 -7.49 2.00
N GLU A 124 -20.88 -7.39 0.71
CA GLU A 124 -19.92 -7.52 -0.38
C GLU A 124 -18.80 -6.49 -0.27
N ILE A 125 -19.17 -5.22 -0.02
CA ILE A 125 -18.21 -4.14 0.21
C ILE A 125 -17.31 -4.45 1.42
N VAL A 126 -17.90 -4.88 2.55
CA VAL A 126 -17.14 -5.20 3.77
C VAL A 126 -16.17 -6.34 3.52
N PHE A 127 -16.62 -7.43 2.89
CA PHE A 127 -15.76 -8.58 2.59
C PHE A 127 -14.64 -8.22 1.59
N TRP A 128 -14.92 -7.33 0.64
CA TRP A 128 -13.92 -6.87 -0.30
C TRP A 128 -12.85 -6.01 0.41
N LEU A 129 -13.27 -5.12 1.31
CA LEU A 129 -12.35 -4.27 2.09
C LEU A 129 -11.40 -5.06 3.00
N MET A 130 -11.77 -6.29 3.40
CA MET A 130 -10.91 -7.15 4.24
C MET A 130 -9.66 -7.68 3.53
N GLY A 131 -9.55 -7.50 2.22
CA GLY A 131 -8.39 -7.88 1.41
C GLY A 131 -8.23 -9.38 1.18
N SER A 132 -8.14 -9.78 -0.09
CA SER A 132 -8.02 -11.19 -0.50
C SER A 132 -7.34 -11.33 -1.86
N LEU A 133 -6.58 -12.41 -2.03
CA LEU A 133 -6.01 -12.84 -3.31
C LEU A 133 -6.89 -13.89 -4.03
N ALA A 134 -8.00 -14.32 -3.41
CA ALA A 134 -8.91 -15.29 -4.00
C ALA A 134 -9.61 -14.72 -5.25
N ASP A 135 -9.99 -15.61 -6.16
CA ASP A 135 -10.79 -15.31 -7.36
C ASP A 135 -10.18 -14.25 -8.29
N ARG A 136 -8.86 -14.22 -8.41
CA ARG A 136 -8.12 -13.34 -9.32
C ARG A 136 -7.62 -14.10 -10.53
N SER A 137 -7.76 -13.47 -11.71
CA SER A 137 -7.35 -14.01 -13.01
C SER A 137 -6.08 -13.36 -13.54
N LEU A 138 -5.50 -13.91 -14.60
CA LEU A 138 -4.38 -13.30 -15.33
C LEU A 138 -4.69 -11.90 -15.85
N ALA A 139 -5.95 -11.59 -16.17
CA ALA A 139 -6.35 -10.24 -16.59
C ALA A 139 -6.08 -9.20 -15.50
N HIS A 140 -6.28 -9.54 -14.22
CA HIS A 140 -5.94 -8.66 -13.10
C HIS A 140 -4.43 -8.46 -12.99
N VAL A 141 -3.63 -9.53 -13.20
CA VAL A 141 -2.15 -9.43 -13.21
C VAL A 141 -1.69 -8.48 -14.32
N LEU A 142 -2.17 -8.70 -15.56
CA LEU A 142 -1.76 -7.91 -16.72
C LEU A 142 -2.19 -6.43 -16.59
N LEU A 143 -3.32 -6.16 -15.94
CA LEU A 143 -3.79 -4.81 -15.69
C LEU A 143 -2.85 -4.04 -14.75
N VAL A 144 -2.44 -4.67 -13.64
CA VAL A 144 -1.69 -3.95 -12.59
C VAL A 144 -0.17 -4.02 -12.77
N LEU A 145 0.34 -5.02 -13.46
CA LEU A 145 1.77 -5.23 -13.66
C LEU A 145 2.50 -4.00 -14.23
N PRO A 146 2.06 -3.36 -15.32
CA PRO A 146 2.76 -2.20 -15.86
C PRO A 146 2.78 -1.02 -14.90
N LEU A 147 1.68 -0.80 -14.15
CA LEU A 147 1.58 0.26 -13.16
C LEU A 147 2.51 -0.01 -11.96
N MET A 148 2.54 -1.25 -11.48
CA MET A 148 3.44 -1.65 -10.39
C MET A 148 4.91 -1.51 -10.81
N LEU A 149 5.29 -1.99 -11.99
CA LEU A 149 6.65 -1.86 -12.51
C LEU A 149 7.07 -0.39 -12.64
N ALA A 150 6.20 0.47 -13.17
CA ALA A 150 6.47 1.91 -13.25
C ALA A 150 6.63 2.52 -11.84
N GLY A 151 5.76 2.15 -10.89
CA GLY A 151 5.85 2.58 -9.49
C GLY A 151 7.16 2.14 -8.83
N TRP A 152 7.58 0.89 -9.04
CA TRP A 152 8.84 0.37 -8.51
C TRP A 152 10.05 1.10 -9.12
N ALA A 153 10.05 1.32 -10.44
CA ALA A 153 11.13 2.06 -11.12
C ALA A 153 11.27 3.48 -10.55
N LEU A 154 10.14 4.18 -10.33
CA LEU A 154 10.14 5.51 -9.71
C LEU A 154 10.74 5.46 -8.30
N MET A 155 10.30 4.56 -7.44
CA MET A 155 10.80 4.45 -6.07
C MET A 155 12.26 4.02 -6.01
N LEU A 156 12.67 3.00 -6.79
CA LEU A 156 14.05 2.52 -6.80
C LEU A 156 15.03 3.57 -7.34
N SER A 157 14.60 4.42 -8.27
CA SER A 157 15.42 5.53 -8.78
C SER A 157 15.78 6.56 -7.70
N THR A 158 15.09 6.55 -6.56
CA THR A 158 15.33 7.50 -5.46
C THR A 158 16.31 6.99 -4.40
N ALA A 159 16.84 5.78 -4.54
CA ALA A 159 17.70 5.14 -3.54
C ALA A 159 18.88 6.02 -3.08
N PRO A 160 19.67 6.67 -3.98
CA PRO A 160 20.77 7.54 -3.55
C PRO A 160 20.30 8.78 -2.79
N ALA A 161 19.16 9.37 -3.22
CA ALA A 161 18.60 10.54 -2.57
C ALA A 161 18.05 10.21 -1.16
N LEU A 162 17.46 9.02 -0.97
CA LEU A 162 17.04 8.55 0.34
C LEU A 162 18.23 8.31 1.29
N ASP A 163 19.35 7.80 0.79
CA ASP A 163 20.56 7.65 1.58
C ASP A 163 21.11 9.04 1.99
N ALA A 164 21.13 10.01 1.08
CA ALA A 164 21.54 11.39 1.39
C ALA A 164 20.59 12.05 2.40
N LEU A 165 19.28 11.77 2.34
CA LEU A 165 18.27 12.34 3.23
C LEU A 165 18.50 11.93 4.72
N THR A 166 19.22 10.85 4.98
CA THR A 166 19.60 10.47 6.36
C THR A 166 20.49 11.51 7.03
N LEU A 167 21.23 12.31 6.25
CA LEU A 167 22.10 13.39 6.73
C LEU A 167 21.34 14.72 6.97
N GLY A 168 20.05 14.75 6.65
CA GLY A 168 19.18 15.92 6.74
C GLY A 168 18.78 16.49 5.38
N GLU A 169 17.67 17.25 5.34
CA GLU A 169 17.14 17.82 4.09
C GLU A 169 18.12 18.85 3.49
N ASP A 170 18.70 19.73 4.31
CA ASP A 170 19.64 20.76 3.85
C ASP A 170 20.92 20.15 3.28
N THR A 171 21.44 19.10 3.93
CA THR A 171 22.62 18.37 3.45
C THR A 171 22.31 17.65 2.12
N ALA A 172 21.17 16.98 2.02
CA ALA A 172 20.77 16.32 0.78
C ALA A 172 20.61 17.33 -0.37
N ALA A 173 20.03 18.51 -0.10
CA ALA A 173 19.91 19.59 -1.08
C ALA A 173 21.29 20.12 -1.50
N SER A 174 22.21 20.29 -0.56
CA SER A 174 23.59 20.73 -0.82
C SER A 174 24.38 19.71 -1.65
N LEU A 175 24.05 18.43 -1.56
CA LEU A 175 24.58 17.36 -2.40
C LEU A 175 23.95 17.31 -3.80
N GLY A 176 23.02 18.23 -4.12
CA GLY A 176 22.40 18.37 -5.42
C GLY A 176 21.12 17.55 -5.63
N PHE A 177 20.56 16.95 -4.57
CA PHE A 177 19.29 16.25 -4.70
C PHE A 177 18.11 17.22 -4.62
N ASP A 178 17.23 17.17 -5.63
CA ASP A 178 15.96 17.90 -5.62
C ASP A 178 14.93 17.15 -4.75
N LEU A 179 14.62 17.71 -3.58
CA LEU A 179 13.68 17.12 -2.62
C LEU A 179 12.24 17.13 -3.12
N ALA A 180 11.87 18.09 -4.00
CA ALA A 180 10.52 18.11 -4.59
C ALA A 180 10.36 16.94 -5.56
N TRP A 181 11.34 16.69 -6.41
CA TRP A 181 11.38 15.54 -7.30
C TRP A 181 11.45 14.21 -6.53
N LEU A 182 12.23 14.15 -5.45
CA LEU A 182 12.28 12.97 -4.58
C LEU A 182 10.90 12.62 -4.04
N ARG A 183 10.22 13.61 -3.46
CA ARG A 183 8.85 13.44 -2.92
C ARG A 183 7.87 13.03 -4.02
N ALA A 184 7.92 13.68 -5.17
CA ALA A 184 7.04 13.38 -6.30
C ALA A 184 7.20 11.93 -6.79
N ARG A 185 8.44 11.45 -6.94
CA ARG A 185 8.72 10.07 -7.36
C ARG A 185 8.27 9.04 -6.32
N LEU A 186 8.49 9.31 -5.04
CA LEU A 186 8.10 8.39 -3.97
C LEU A 186 6.58 8.34 -3.81
N ILE A 187 5.89 9.46 -3.82
CA ILE A 187 4.43 9.51 -3.72
C ILE A 187 3.79 8.92 -4.97
N GLY A 188 4.21 9.33 -6.16
CA GLY A 188 3.70 8.80 -7.43
C GLY A 188 4.00 7.31 -7.59
N GLY A 189 5.21 6.87 -7.23
CA GLY A 189 5.59 5.47 -7.24
C GLY A 189 4.75 4.62 -6.27
N THR A 190 4.52 5.13 -5.06
CA THR A 190 3.63 4.48 -4.07
C THR A 190 2.19 4.41 -4.59
N ALA A 191 1.70 5.47 -5.21
CA ALA A 191 0.35 5.50 -5.77
C ALA A 191 0.15 4.46 -6.87
N LEU A 192 1.10 4.35 -7.79
CA LEU A 192 1.07 3.36 -8.86
C LEU A 192 1.17 1.92 -8.31
N ALA A 193 2.10 1.68 -7.39
CA ALA A 193 2.33 0.33 -6.86
C ALA A 193 1.25 -0.11 -5.87
N VAL A 194 0.97 0.70 -4.85
CA VAL A 194 0.02 0.35 -3.77
C VAL A 194 -1.42 0.59 -4.20
N GLY A 195 -1.69 1.67 -4.95
CA GLY A 195 -3.02 1.93 -5.51
C GLY A 195 -3.50 0.77 -6.39
N SER A 196 -2.62 0.27 -7.28
CA SER A 196 -2.91 -0.91 -8.12
C SER A 196 -3.06 -2.19 -7.29
N ALA A 197 -2.24 -2.37 -6.23
CA ALA A 197 -2.37 -3.50 -5.33
C ALA A 197 -3.73 -3.52 -4.65
N VAL A 198 -4.12 -2.41 -4.00
CA VAL A 198 -5.41 -2.28 -3.31
C VAL A 198 -6.59 -2.45 -4.28
N ALA A 199 -6.47 -1.91 -5.49
CA ALA A 199 -7.50 -2.01 -6.52
C ALA A 199 -7.86 -3.45 -6.91
N VAL A 200 -6.93 -4.40 -6.81
CA VAL A 200 -7.17 -5.80 -7.16
C VAL A 200 -7.34 -6.71 -5.95
N THR A 201 -6.83 -6.36 -4.79
CA THR A 201 -6.85 -7.24 -3.60
C THR A 201 -7.70 -6.72 -2.45
N GLY A 202 -8.15 -5.47 -2.48
CA GLY A 202 -8.64 -4.79 -1.29
C GLY A 202 -7.49 -4.42 -0.35
N ALA A 203 -7.81 -4.02 0.88
CA ALA A 203 -6.83 -3.50 1.82
C ALA A 203 -6.02 -4.63 2.49
N ILE A 204 -4.69 -4.61 2.28
CA ILE A 204 -3.73 -5.47 2.98
C ILE A 204 -2.77 -4.54 3.72
N GLY A 205 -2.89 -4.47 5.03
CA GLY A 205 -2.08 -3.59 5.88
C GLY A 205 -0.87 -4.28 6.51
N PHE A 206 -0.07 -3.51 7.25
CA PHE A 206 1.06 -3.92 8.06
C PHE A 206 2.29 -4.49 7.32
N VAL A 207 2.18 -5.00 6.11
CA VAL A 207 3.33 -5.52 5.34
C VAL A 207 4.38 -4.42 5.16
N GLY A 208 3.95 -3.22 4.74
CA GLY A 208 4.82 -2.06 4.54
C GLY A 208 5.40 -1.47 5.83
N LEU A 209 4.86 -1.81 6.98
CA LEU A 209 5.39 -1.41 8.28
C LEU A 209 6.37 -2.44 8.83
N VAL A 210 5.95 -3.69 8.87
CA VAL A 210 6.67 -4.80 9.54
C VAL A 210 7.92 -5.19 8.76
N VAL A 211 7.81 -5.39 7.45
CA VAL A 211 8.90 -5.93 6.64
C VAL A 211 10.14 -5.01 6.60
N PRO A 212 10.03 -3.71 6.29
CA PRO A 212 11.19 -2.84 6.30
C PRO A 212 11.84 -2.74 7.68
N HIS A 213 11.03 -2.75 8.75
CA HIS A 213 11.55 -2.70 10.11
C HIS A 213 12.39 -3.92 10.45
N LEU A 214 11.91 -5.13 10.12
CA LEU A 214 12.64 -6.38 10.38
C LEU A 214 13.92 -6.50 9.55
N LEU A 215 13.92 -5.99 8.32
CA LEU A 215 15.04 -6.16 7.39
C LEU A 215 16.06 -5.01 7.47
N ARG A 216 15.74 -3.92 8.15
CA ARG A 216 16.62 -2.75 8.32
C ARG A 216 18.02 -3.09 8.84
N PRO A 217 18.20 -3.91 9.89
CA PRO A 217 19.53 -4.27 10.39
C PRO A 217 20.39 -5.02 9.36
N LEU A 218 19.76 -5.82 8.48
CA LEU A 218 20.46 -6.63 7.47
C LEU A 218 21.13 -5.78 6.38
N VAL A 219 20.69 -4.53 6.18
CA VAL A 219 21.22 -3.63 5.14
C VAL A 219 22.04 -2.47 5.73
N GLY A 220 22.44 -2.57 7.01
CA GLY A 220 23.22 -1.52 7.68
C GLY A 220 22.46 -0.20 7.82
N ASN A 221 21.16 -0.24 8.02
CA ASN A 221 20.27 0.92 8.14
C ASN A 221 20.25 1.89 6.94
N ARG A 222 20.73 1.47 5.76
CA ARG A 222 20.71 2.29 4.53
C ARG A 222 19.35 2.24 3.85
N PRO A 223 18.60 3.38 3.78
CA PRO A 223 17.27 3.40 3.19
C PRO A 223 17.23 2.98 1.72
N GLY A 224 18.24 3.37 0.93
CA GLY A 224 18.31 3.01 -0.48
C GLY A 224 18.41 1.49 -0.72
N ARG A 225 19.20 0.77 0.09
CA ARG A 225 19.29 -0.70 0.03
C ARG A 225 18.04 -1.37 0.60
N LEU A 226 17.41 -0.75 1.59
CA LEU A 226 16.22 -1.26 2.26
C LEU A 226 15.04 -1.36 1.28
N LEU A 227 14.96 -0.48 0.27
CA LEU A 227 13.90 -0.50 -0.74
C LEU A 227 13.73 -1.90 -1.36
N LEU A 228 14.78 -2.38 -2.00
CA LEU A 228 14.75 -3.64 -2.75
C LEU A 228 14.55 -4.85 -1.84
N VAL A 229 15.29 -4.88 -0.72
CA VAL A 229 15.22 -5.99 0.24
C VAL A 229 13.84 -6.07 0.88
N SER A 230 13.20 -4.92 1.17
CA SER A 230 11.83 -4.87 1.69
C SER A 230 10.80 -5.29 0.64
N GLY A 231 11.02 -4.99 -0.64
CA GLY A 231 10.17 -5.50 -1.72
C GLY A 231 10.14 -7.03 -1.72
N PHE A 232 11.29 -7.68 -1.76
CA PHE A 232 11.38 -9.15 -1.70
C PHE A 232 10.84 -9.72 -0.39
N GLY A 233 11.16 -9.10 0.75
CA GLY A 233 10.63 -9.52 2.04
C GLY A 233 9.11 -9.44 2.11
N GLY A 234 8.51 -8.39 1.52
CA GLY A 234 7.07 -8.25 1.40
C GLY A 234 6.43 -9.33 0.53
N ALA A 235 7.06 -9.64 -0.61
CA ALA A 235 6.61 -10.73 -1.48
C ALA A 235 6.61 -12.08 -0.73
N ILE A 236 7.68 -12.39 -0.02
CA ILE A 236 7.81 -13.62 0.78
C ILE A 236 6.74 -13.65 1.87
N LEU A 237 6.56 -12.58 2.63
CA LEU A 237 5.59 -12.51 3.72
C LEU A 237 4.16 -12.74 3.22
N VAL A 238 3.76 -12.08 2.14
CA VAL A 238 2.41 -12.20 1.57
C VAL A 238 2.18 -13.61 1.02
N LEU A 239 3.16 -14.19 0.31
CA LEU A 239 3.06 -15.56 -0.19
C LEU A 239 2.98 -16.61 0.93
N LEU A 240 3.76 -16.45 2.00
CA LEU A 240 3.69 -17.33 3.17
C LEU A 240 2.36 -17.21 3.88
N ALA A 241 1.86 -15.98 4.09
CA ALA A 241 0.57 -15.74 4.72
C ALA A 241 -0.59 -16.33 3.89
N ASP A 242 -0.59 -16.12 2.57
CA ASP A 242 -1.60 -16.70 1.66
C ASP A 242 -1.53 -18.23 1.64
N THR A 243 -0.33 -18.80 1.67
CA THR A 243 -0.16 -20.26 1.71
C THR A 243 -0.63 -20.85 3.02
N ALA A 244 -0.32 -20.20 4.15
CA ALA A 244 -0.78 -20.64 5.48
C ALA A 244 -2.31 -20.61 5.58
N LEU A 245 -2.96 -19.57 5.03
CA LEU A 245 -4.41 -19.48 4.98
C LEU A 245 -5.06 -20.63 4.19
N ARG A 246 -4.48 -21.01 3.07
CA ARG A 246 -4.99 -22.13 2.26
C ARG A 246 -4.79 -23.49 2.88
N LEU A 247 -3.80 -23.65 3.74
CA LEU A 247 -3.54 -24.89 4.49
C LEU A 247 -4.40 -25.01 5.76
N ALA A 248 -4.91 -23.89 6.27
CA ALA A 248 -5.76 -23.89 7.45
C ALA A 248 -7.13 -24.53 7.14
N PRO A 249 -7.63 -25.47 7.96
CA PRO A 249 -8.91 -26.16 7.76
C PRO A 249 -10.11 -25.28 8.16
N ILE A 250 -10.07 -23.97 7.84
CA ILE A 250 -11.08 -22.99 8.23
C ILE A 250 -11.95 -22.66 7.01
N ARG A 251 -13.27 -22.81 7.16
CA ARG A 251 -14.24 -22.41 6.12
C ARG A 251 -15.28 -21.48 6.74
N PRO A 252 -15.58 -20.30 6.13
CA PRO A 252 -14.98 -19.75 4.89
C PRO A 252 -13.50 -19.37 5.08
N GLU A 253 -12.76 -19.30 3.94
CA GLU A 253 -11.35 -18.90 3.93
C GLU A 253 -11.18 -17.50 4.55
N LEU A 254 -10.26 -17.37 5.52
CA LEU A 254 -9.97 -16.11 6.16
C LEU A 254 -9.39 -15.10 5.14
N LYS A 255 -9.76 -13.85 5.30
CA LYS A 255 -9.24 -12.78 4.44
C LYS A 255 -7.79 -12.45 4.81
N LEU A 256 -6.94 -12.30 3.79
CA LEU A 256 -5.50 -12.09 3.97
C LEU A 256 -5.19 -10.81 4.77
N GLY A 257 -5.93 -9.71 4.52
CA GLY A 257 -5.75 -8.46 5.25
C GLY A 257 -6.05 -8.58 6.75
N VAL A 258 -7.01 -9.46 7.14
CA VAL A 258 -7.28 -9.75 8.56
C VAL A 258 -6.09 -10.43 9.21
N VAL A 259 -5.49 -11.42 8.53
CA VAL A 259 -4.34 -12.16 9.07
C VAL A 259 -3.10 -11.29 9.17
N THR A 260 -2.83 -10.47 8.15
CA THR A 260 -1.69 -9.53 8.22
C THR A 260 -1.88 -8.50 9.34
N ALA A 261 -3.12 -8.05 9.61
CA ALA A 261 -3.42 -7.16 10.72
C ALA A 261 -3.26 -7.85 12.08
N LEU A 262 -3.70 -9.10 12.22
CA LEU A 262 -3.54 -9.89 13.46
C LEU A 262 -2.08 -10.17 13.80
N ILE A 263 -1.20 -10.28 12.80
CA ILE A 263 0.24 -10.43 13.00
C ILE A 263 0.90 -9.07 13.24
N GLY A 264 0.49 -8.07 12.48
CA GLY A 264 1.12 -6.74 12.49
C GLY A 264 0.82 -5.93 13.75
N ALA A 265 -0.40 -5.99 14.29
CA ALA A 265 -0.77 -5.21 15.47
C ALA A 265 0.01 -5.62 16.74
N PRO A 266 0.16 -6.90 17.10
CA PRO A 266 1.02 -7.30 18.20
C PRO A 266 2.50 -6.94 18.00
N PHE A 267 2.98 -7.03 16.75
CA PHE A 267 4.32 -6.58 16.41
C PHE A 267 4.50 -5.08 16.71
N LEU A 268 3.55 -4.25 16.31
CA LEU A 268 3.58 -2.82 16.58
C LEU A 268 3.58 -2.53 18.10
N PHE A 269 2.74 -3.23 18.89
CA PHE A 269 2.75 -3.10 20.34
C PHE A 269 4.11 -3.45 20.95
N SER A 270 4.74 -4.54 20.47
CA SER A 270 6.06 -4.94 20.95
C SER A 270 7.13 -3.88 20.63
N LEU A 271 7.05 -3.27 19.44
CA LEU A 271 7.95 -2.22 19.00
C LEU A 271 7.82 -0.95 19.86
N VAL A 272 6.59 -0.49 20.10
CA VAL A 272 6.33 0.68 20.96
C VAL A 272 6.85 0.44 22.38
N ASN A 273 6.65 -0.76 22.92
CA ASN A 273 7.17 -1.13 24.24
C ASN A 273 8.71 -1.11 24.30
N ARG A 274 9.37 -1.52 23.23
CA ARG A 274 10.84 -1.49 23.14
C ARG A 274 11.35 -0.06 23.09
N MET A 275 10.77 0.77 22.22
CA MET A 275 11.15 2.21 22.14
C MET A 275 10.97 2.94 23.47
N ARG A 276 9.91 2.61 24.23
CA ARG A 276 9.67 3.19 25.56
C ARG A 276 10.73 2.79 26.61
N ARG A 277 11.39 1.65 26.45
CA ARG A 277 12.44 1.18 27.36
C ARG A 277 13.81 1.77 27.03
N GLU A 278 13.99 2.26 25.81
CA GLU A 278 15.24 2.85 25.31
C GLU A 278 15.24 4.40 25.43
N ALA A 279 14.08 5.02 25.70
CA ALA A 279 13.89 6.44 25.99
C ALA A 279 13.93 6.73 27.50
#